data_ecffc2c157c01373c215cef5041c60d6
#
_entry.id   ecffc2c157c01373c215cef5041c60d6
#
_cell.length_a   1.000
_cell.length_b   1.000
_cell.length_c   1.000
_cell.angle_alpha   90.00
_cell.angle_beta   90.00
_cell.angle_gamma   90.00
#
_symmetry.space_group_name_H-M   'P 1'
#
loop_
_entity.id
_entity.type
_entity.pdbx_description
1 polymer ?
#
loop_
_entity_poly.entity_id
_entity_poly.type
_entity_poly.pdbx_seq_one_letter_code
_entity_poly.pdbx_strand_id
1 'polypeptide(L)'
;TQARDKNYIVQTDDSLIRTAVQYYDSIGDIPMQAKAHYHWGGVLRDQNNYFHALHLYINAANYAKRSEKSKLLSLIYNNIGNIYYQENHYNKADSMYQLLQQQATLQKDTINLVEALSKRGSINIEKGKAYSQQAESLLLQASELTKHFPNNMLKANIASSLSALYSRMQKGKEAIKYAKENFTHLTDTTLYAKGYLLLGDAYYKAQLYDSAQFYFNKALHTQEYVTKANTYMRLADIAKKSNKLEESLELERLYSAYQDSAYNQNLYILSTSTFYSPTPPQYRADFPVKRWVLYISICILIIGSYLFIRQYKYKKVSSKKNSIRTMEIDIEKVKGQLQETAFYKKAQSILNHQNDTDAKSTEKPVLTNDDQKSLIKEINCLIPEYTSHLRKNFPLLTDKDIFFCCIHLSGFSIQELGVILSRTPNSIYKRRGSILEKKMQLDKNDNFIKAITAI
;
A
#
# COMPACT_ATOMS: atom_id res chain seq x y z
N THR A 1 -5.91 -8.55 26.84
CA THR A 1 -5.07 -8.24 25.68
C THR A 1 -3.80 -9.10 25.68
N GLN A 2 -2.92 -9.01 26.68
CA GLN A 2 -1.66 -9.77 26.72
C GLN A 2 -1.86 -11.31 26.59
N ALA A 3 -2.88 -11.89 27.21
CA ALA A 3 -3.18 -13.33 27.09
C ALA A 3 -3.64 -13.72 25.69
N ARG A 4 -4.41 -12.85 25.01
CA ARG A 4 -4.86 -13.06 23.64
C ARG A 4 -3.72 -12.90 22.64
N ASP A 5 -2.84 -11.91 22.86
CA ASP A 5 -1.64 -11.68 22.06
C ASP A 5 -0.71 -12.90 22.07
N LYS A 6 -0.49 -13.52 23.25
CA LYS A 6 0.27 -14.77 23.38
C LYS A 6 -0.33 -15.96 22.61
N ASN A 7 -1.64 -15.97 22.44
CA ASN A 7 -2.38 -17.03 21.76
C ASN A 7 -2.66 -16.67 20.27
N TYR A 8 -2.06 -15.61 19.75
CA TYR A 8 -2.27 -15.11 18.38
C TYR A 8 -3.75 -14.85 18.03
N ILE A 9 -4.56 -14.45 19.02
CA ILE A 9 -5.97 -14.12 18.81
C ILE A 9 -6.07 -12.66 18.37
N VAL A 10 -6.59 -12.45 17.18
CA VAL A 10 -6.84 -11.09 16.62
C VAL A 10 -7.76 -10.30 17.56
N GLN A 11 -7.36 -9.08 17.87
CA GLN A 11 -8.08 -8.19 18.78
C GLN A 11 -9.01 -7.28 17.98
N THR A 12 -10.30 -7.34 18.25
CA THR A 12 -11.31 -6.50 17.59
C THR A 12 -11.82 -5.34 18.46
N ASP A 13 -11.56 -5.41 19.78
CA ASP A 13 -11.99 -4.39 20.75
C ASP A 13 -10.80 -3.86 21.55
N ASP A 14 -10.68 -2.54 21.64
CA ASP A 14 -9.61 -1.84 22.32
C ASP A 14 -10.03 -1.16 23.65
N SER A 15 -11.28 -1.29 24.06
CA SER A 15 -11.84 -0.58 25.23
C SER A 15 -11.05 -0.82 26.51
N LEU A 16 -10.74 -2.07 26.83
CA LEU A 16 -10.00 -2.43 28.04
C LEU A 16 -8.54 -1.94 28.01
N ILE A 17 -7.88 -2.07 26.87
CA ILE A 17 -6.47 -1.64 26.79
C ILE A 17 -6.36 -0.12 26.80
N ARG A 18 -7.33 0.59 26.23
CA ARG A 18 -7.41 2.04 26.29
C ARG A 18 -7.53 2.54 27.73
N THR A 19 -8.40 1.91 28.53
CA THR A 19 -8.53 2.21 29.96
C THR A 19 -7.22 1.97 30.71
N ALA A 20 -6.52 0.87 30.39
CA ALA A 20 -5.22 0.59 31.01
C ALA A 20 -4.16 1.64 30.62
N VAL A 21 -4.13 2.10 29.36
CA VAL A 21 -3.22 3.18 28.95
C VAL A 21 -3.51 4.46 29.73
N GLN A 22 -4.78 4.88 29.81
CA GLN A 22 -5.18 6.09 30.56
C GLN A 22 -4.77 6.00 32.03
N TYR A 23 -4.96 4.84 32.65
CA TYR A 23 -4.57 4.63 34.05
C TYR A 23 -3.06 4.74 34.23
N TYR A 24 -2.25 4.01 33.46
CA TYR A 24 -0.80 4.02 33.61
C TYR A 24 -0.17 5.36 33.20
N ASP A 25 -0.78 6.08 32.25
CA ASP A 25 -0.37 7.43 31.92
C ASP A 25 -0.65 8.41 33.08
N SER A 26 -1.78 8.25 33.80
CA SER A 26 -2.15 9.12 34.92
C SER A 26 -1.24 8.94 36.13
N ILE A 27 -0.78 7.74 36.41
CA ILE A 27 0.11 7.45 37.57
C ILE A 27 1.60 7.54 37.22
N GLY A 28 1.96 7.68 35.94
CA GLY A 28 3.34 7.83 35.49
C GLY A 28 4.21 6.58 35.62
N ASP A 29 3.60 5.37 35.65
CA ASP A 29 4.33 4.09 35.69
C ASP A 29 4.96 3.78 34.30
N ILE A 30 6.20 4.25 34.10
CA ILE A 30 6.91 4.14 32.82
C ILE A 30 6.99 2.69 32.29
N PRO A 31 7.37 1.66 33.10
CA PRO A 31 7.37 0.28 32.64
C PRO A 31 5.99 -0.22 32.16
N MET A 32 4.94 0.17 32.84
CA MET A 32 3.58 -0.24 32.47
C MET A 32 3.01 0.60 31.32
N GLN A 33 3.37 1.89 31.21
CA GLN A 33 3.09 2.71 30.03
C GLN A 33 3.67 2.03 28.78
N ALA A 34 4.95 1.62 28.81
CA ALA A 34 5.57 0.93 27.68
C ALA A 34 4.76 -0.30 27.24
N LYS A 35 4.35 -1.14 28.19
CA LYS A 35 3.56 -2.35 27.90
C LYS A 35 2.16 -2.03 27.39
N ALA A 36 1.46 -1.10 28.03
CA ALA A 36 0.10 -0.74 27.68
C ALA A 36 0.03 -0.13 26.26
N HIS A 37 0.91 0.83 25.96
CA HIS A 37 1.01 1.40 24.61
C HIS A 37 1.39 0.34 23.56
N TYR A 38 2.30 -0.59 23.87
CA TYR A 38 2.66 -1.70 22.98
C TYR A 38 1.45 -2.58 22.65
N HIS A 39 0.69 -3.03 23.67
CA HIS A 39 -0.46 -3.88 23.44
C HIS A 39 -1.61 -3.17 22.75
N TRP A 40 -1.81 -1.88 23.01
CA TRP A 40 -2.82 -1.10 22.26
C TRP A 40 -2.40 -0.92 20.80
N GLY A 41 -1.12 -0.65 20.56
CA GLY A 41 -0.56 -0.66 19.19
C GLY A 41 -0.81 -1.98 18.46
N GLY A 42 -0.70 -3.12 19.18
CA GLY A 42 -1.03 -4.45 18.66
C GLY A 42 -2.49 -4.59 18.26
N VAL A 43 -3.42 -4.14 19.12
CA VAL A 43 -4.86 -4.15 18.81
C VAL A 43 -5.16 -3.33 17.55
N LEU A 44 -4.60 -2.11 17.43
CA LEU A 44 -4.83 -1.26 16.28
C LEU A 44 -4.18 -1.82 15.00
N ARG A 45 -3.01 -2.47 15.11
CA ARG A 45 -2.40 -3.20 14.00
C ARG A 45 -3.32 -4.30 13.49
N ASP A 46 -3.90 -5.09 14.39
CA ASP A 46 -4.81 -6.19 14.05
C ASP A 46 -6.12 -5.68 13.40
N GLN A 47 -6.49 -4.44 13.70
CA GLN A 47 -7.58 -3.70 13.04
C GLN A 47 -7.14 -3.03 11.73
N ASN A 48 -5.92 -3.25 11.24
CA ASN A 48 -5.30 -2.56 10.09
C ASN A 48 -5.20 -1.04 10.22
N ASN A 49 -5.33 -0.50 11.44
CA ASN A 49 -5.14 0.92 11.73
C ASN A 49 -3.65 1.23 11.96
N TYR A 50 -2.86 1.07 10.89
CA TYR A 50 -1.40 1.14 10.96
C TYR A 50 -0.88 2.50 11.39
N PHE A 51 -1.55 3.58 11.03
CA PHE A 51 -1.15 4.93 11.42
C PHE A 51 -1.16 5.12 12.95
N HIS A 52 -2.26 4.77 13.60
CA HIS A 52 -2.36 4.90 15.05
C HIS A 52 -1.55 3.82 15.78
N ALA A 53 -1.47 2.61 15.24
CA ALA A 53 -0.61 1.56 15.78
C ALA A 53 0.86 2.01 15.81
N LEU A 54 1.35 2.63 14.73
CA LEU A 54 2.71 3.16 14.63
C LEU A 54 2.98 4.24 15.70
N HIS A 55 2.04 5.17 15.90
CA HIS A 55 2.15 6.20 16.93
C HIS A 55 2.29 5.59 18.33
N LEU A 56 1.44 4.59 18.65
CA LEU A 56 1.49 3.91 19.94
C LEU A 56 2.77 3.10 20.12
N TYR A 57 3.26 2.43 19.09
CA TYR A 57 4.55 1.72 19.16
C TYR A 57 5.73 2.68 19.35
N ILE A 58 5.70 3.87 18.74
CA ILE A 58 6.75 4.90 18.97
C ILE A 58 6.73 5.37 20.42
N ASN A 59 5.55 5.62 20.99
CA ASN A 59 5.41 5.97 22.39
C ASN A 59 5.90 4.83 23.31
N ALA A 60 5.48 3.58 23.00
CA ALA A 60 5.95 2.40 23.72
C ALA A 60 7.48 2.27 23.69
N ALA A 61 8.12 2.54 22.53
CA ALA A 61 9.57 2.51 22.40
C ALA A 61 10.26 3.57 23.29
N ASN A 62 9.68 4.78 23.35
CA ASN A 62 10.21 5.86 24.18
C ASN A 62 10.14 5.49 25.69
N TYR A 63 9.01 4.94 26.14
CA TYR A 63 8.86 4.45 27.51
C TYR A 63 9.76 3.25 27.81
N ALA A 64 9.86 2.29 26.87
CA ALA A 64 10.69 1.10 27.02
C ALA A 64 12.18 1.43 27.13
N LYS A 65 12.67 2.44 26.38
CA LYS A 65 14.04 2.97 26.51
C LYS A 65 14.29 3.53 27.89
N ARG A 66 13.36 4.33 28.43
CA ARG A 66 13.47 4.98 29.74
C ARG A 66 13.41 3.98 30.90
N SER A 67 12.75 2.85 30.70
CA SER A 67 12.58 1.79 31.72
C SER A 67 13.54 0.61 31.53
N GLU A 68 14.51 0.72 30.60
CA GLU A 68 15.48 -0.32 30.27
C GLU A 68 14.87 -1.69 29.89
N LYS A 69 13.63 -1.68 29.36
CA LYS A 69 12.92 -2.88 28.94
C LYS A 69 13.38 -3.34 27.54
N SER A 70 14.62 -3.79 27.45
CA SER A 70 15.28 -4.15 26.20
C SER A 70 14.56 -5.25 25.39
N LYS A 71 13.97 -6.25 26.06
CA LYS A 71 13.15 -7.28 25.37
C LYS A 71 11.90 -6.70 24.72
N LEU A 72 11.24 -5.73 25.37
CA LEU A 72 10.07 -5.08 24.81
C LEU A 72 10.45 -4.20 23.60
N LEU A 73 11.63 -3.57 23.64
CA LEU A 73 12.15 -2.81 22.51
C LEU A 73 12.31 -3.66 21.25
N SER A 74 12.83 -4.88 21.39
CA SER A 74 12.94 -5.81 20.26
C SER A 74 11.59 -6.08 19.60
N LEU A 75 10.56 -6.39 20.41
CA LEU A 75 9.20 -6.61 19.91
C LEU A 75 8.61 -5.36 19.23
N ILE A 76 8.86 -4.18 19.82
CA ILE A 76 8.38 -2.91 19.26
C ILE A 76 9.05 -2.62 17.91
N TYR A 77 10.37 -2.74 17.82
CA TYR A 77 11.09 -2.49 16.56
C TYR A 77 10.66 -3.44 15.46
N ASN A 78 10.43 -4.71 15.81
CA ASN A 78 9.89 -5.70 14.87
C ASN A 78 8.51 -5.27 14.32
N ASN A 79 7.58 -4.87 15.20
CA ASN A 79 6.25 -4.44 14.78
C ASN A 79 6.27 -3.15 13.93
N ILE A 80 7.07 -2.16 14.32
CA ILE A 80 7.25 -0.93 13.52
C ILE A 80 7.86 -1.28 12.15
N GLY A 81 8.88 -2.14 12.13
CA GLY A 81 9.52 -2.61 10.90
C GLY A 81 8.53 -3.33 9.98
N ASN A 82 7.67 -4.19 10.53
CA ASN A 82 6.64 -4.90 9.77
C ASN A 82 5.62 -3.92 9.15
N ILE A 83 5.16 -2.90 9.89
CA ILE A 83 4.24 -1.89 9.36
C ILE A 83 4.92 -1.12 8.22
N TYR A 84 6.14 -0.63 8.41
CA TYR A 84 6.85 0.08 7.33
C TYR A 84 7.10 -0.81 6.10
N TYR A 85 7.35 -2.10 6.30
CA TYR A 85 7.53 -3.05 5.21
C TYR A 85 6.23 -3.23 4.40
N GLN A 86 5.10 -3.43 5.09
CA GLN A 86 3.79 -3.56 4.45
C GLN A 86 3.38 -2.31 3.66
N GLU A 87 3.74 -1.13 4.18
CA GLU A 87 3.52 0.16 3.51
C GLU A 87 4.59 0.48 2.44
N ASN A 88 5.46 -0.47 2.09
CA ASN A 88 6.56 -0.32 1.12
C ASN A 88 7.59 0.78 1.48
N HIS A 89 7.64 1.20 2.74
CA HIS A 89 8.65 2.12 3.25
C HIS A 89 9.95 1.39 3.60
N TYR A 90 10.57 0.74 2.62
CA TYR A 90 11.69 -0.20 2.80
C TYR A 90 12.89 0.38 3.56
N ASN A 91 13.24 1.65 3.35
CA ASN A 91 14.36 2.27 4.08
C ASN A 91 14.03 2.45 5.57
N LYS A 92 12.81 2.85 5.92
CA LYS A 92 12.38 2.96 7.31
C LYS A 92 12.27 1.58 7.97
N ALA A 93 11.75 0.59 7.25
CA ALA A 93 11.70 -0.79 7.71
C ALA A 93 13.10 -1.33 8.02
N ASP A 94 14.07 -1.16 7.10
CA ASP A 94 15.47 -1.59 7.32
C ASP A 94 16.08 -0.93 8.56
N SER A 95 15.85 0.36 8.77
CA SER A 95 16.33 1.06 9.97
C SER A 95 15.77 0.44 11.26
N MET A 96 14.48 0.04 11.27
CA MET A 96 13.89 -0.61 12.45
C MET A 96 14.46 -2.01 12.68
N TYR A 97 14.68 -2.78 11.62
CA TYR A 97 15.29 -4.10 11.73
C TYR A 97 16.80 -4.03 12.06
N GLN A 98 17.50 -2.95 11.70
CA GLN A 98 18.85 -2.68 12.20
C GLN A 98 18.85 -2.46 13.72
N LEU A 99 17.90 -1.69 14.24
CA LEU A 99 17.73 -1.51 15.69
C LEU A 99 17.39 -2.83 16.39
N LEU A 100 16.52 -3.64 15.79
CA LEU A 100 16.19 -4.98 16.26
C LEU A 100 17.44 -5.88 16.31
N GLN A 101 18.24 -5.87 15.23
CA GLN A 101 19.49 -6.64 15.16
C GLN A 101 20.47 -6.22 16.26
N GLN A 102 20.65 -4.91 16.48
CA GLN A 102 21.50 -4.40 17.54
C GLN A 102 21.04 -4.86 18.93
N GLN A 103 19.74 -4.72 19.21
CA GLN A 103 19.16 -5.16 20.50
C GLN A 103 19.32 -6.67 20.69
N ALA A 104 19.02 -7.46 19.65
CA ALA A 104 19.14 -8.93 19.69
C ALA A 104 20.59 -9.36 19.93
N THR A 105 21.57 -8.70 19.32
CA THR A 105 22.99 -8.96 19.53
C THR A 105 23.39 -8.67 20.96
N LEU A 106 23.00 -7.51 21.52
CA LEU A 106 23.30 -7.12 22.91
C LEU A 106 22.69 -8.08 23.93
N GLN A 107 21.48 -8.59 23.64
CA GLN A 107 20.74 -9.50 24.52
C GLN A 107 21.14 -10.98 24.30
N LYS A 108 21.97 -11.29 23.32
CA LYS A 108 22.26 -12.65 22.87
C LYS A 108 20.96 -13.41 22.47
N ASP A 109 19.98 -12.69 21.94
CA ASP A 109 18.70 -13.22 21.49
C ASP A 109 18.80 -13.66 20.02
N THR A 110 19.16 -14.93 19.84
CA THR A 110 19.40 -15.46 18.50
C THR A 110 18.14 -15.51 17.65
N ILE A 111 16.95 -15.66 18.26
CA ILE A 111 15.68 -15.71 17.51
C ILE A 111 15.41 -14.34 16.87
N ASN A 112 15.45 -13.28 17.64
CA ASN A 112 15.26 -11.91 17.14
C ASN A 112 16.40 -11.49 16.19
N LEU A 113 17.63 -11.99 16.39
CA LEU A 113 18.74 -11.76 15.47
C LEU A 113 18.45 -12.38 14.09
N VAL A 114 18.04 -13.63 14.06
CA VAL A 114 17.66 -14.34 12.82
C VAL A 114 16.49 -13.63 12.13
N GLU A 115 15.48 -13.23 12.88
CA GLU A 115 14.32 -12.50 12.33
C GLU A 115 14.76 -11.18 11.68
N ALA A 116 15.58 -10.39 12.37
CA ALA A 116 16.11 -9.13 11.85
C ALA A 116 16.91 -9.33 10.56
N LEU A 117 17.83 -10.30 10.54
CA LEU A 117 18.63 -10.62 9.35
C LEU A 117 17.75 -11.06 8.17
N SER A 118 16.78 -11.94 8.43
CA SER A 118 15.85 -12.43 7.41
C SER A 118 15.00 -11.31 6.81
N LYS A 119 14.43 -10.43 7.67
CA LYS A 119 13.63 -9.29 7.22
C LYS A 119 14.45 -8.29 6.42
N ARG A 120 15.67 -7.98 6.84
CA ARG A 120 16.59 -7.12 6.10
C ARG A 120 16.99 -7.72 4.76
N GLY A 121 17.23 -9.04 4.72
CA GLY A 121 17.43 -9.77 3.47
C GLY A 121 16.25 -9.63 2.52
N SER A 122 15.03 -9.83 3.01
CA SER A 122 13.80 -9.67 2.22
C SER A 122 13.63 -8.22 1.71
N ILE A 123 13.92 -7.21 2.54
CA ILE A 123 13.91 -5.81 2.12
C ILE A 123 14.90 -5.57 0.96
N ASN A 124 16.09 -6.14 1.03
CA ASN A 124 17.07 -5.96 -0.02
C ASN A 124 16.64 -6.64 -1.34
N ILE A 125 15.90 -7.75 -1.26
CA ILE A 125 15.26 -8.33 -2.44
C ILE A 125 14.27 -7.33 -3.08
N GLU A 126 13.45 -6.66 -2.28
CA GLU A 126 12.47 -5.69 -2.79
C GLU A 126 13.13 -4.39 -3.32
N LYS A 127 14.26 -3.98 -2.76
CA LYS A 127 15.06 -2.85 -3.28
C LYS A 127 15.66 -3.11 -4.66
N GLY A 128 15.79 -4.38 -5.07
CA GLY A 128 16.15 -4.74 -6.44
C GLY A 128 17.53 -5.35 -6.61
N LYS A 129 17.92 -5.58 -7.88
CA LYS A 129 19.09 -6.38 -8.26
C LYS A 129 20.42 -5.87 -7.67
N ALA A 130 20.58 -4.57 -7.50
CA ALA A 130 21.81 -3.99 -6.93
C ALA A 130 22.08 -4.46 -5.47
N TYR A 131 21.04 -4.87 -4.76
CA TYR A 131 21.12 -5.32 -3.36
C TYR A 131 21.15 -6.83 -3.19
N SER A 132 21.20 -7.61 -4.30
CA SER A 132 21.10 -9.08 -4.26
C SER A 132 22.22 -9.75 -3.47
N GLN A 133 23.46 -9.26 -3.55
CA GLN A 133 24.58 -9.81 -2.77
C GLN A 133 24.41 -9.56 -1.26
N GLN A 134 23.91 -8.38 -0.89
CA GLN A 134 23.62 -8.07 0.52
C GLN A 134 22.46 -8.92 1.04
N ALA A 135 21.42 -9.11 0.23
CA ALA A 135 20.32 -10.00 0.56
C ALA A 135 20.80 -11.43 0.79
N GLU A 136 21.62 -11.96 -0.12
CA GLU A 136 22.21 -13.31 -0.03
C GLU A 136 23.03 -13.48 1.27
N SER A 137 23.91 -12.55 1.56
CA SER A 137 24.74 -12.57 2.78
C SER A 137 23.89 -12.62 4.04
N LEU A 138 22.88 -11.72 4.16
CA LEU A 138 22.01 -11.65 5.33
C LEU A 138 21.17 -12.92 5.52
N LEU A 139 20.61 -13.44 4.43
CA LEU A 139 19.76 -14.63 4.47
C LEU A 139 20.57 -15.91 4.76
N LEU A 140 21.78 -16.03 4.24
CA LEU A 140 22.65 -17.16 4.55
C LEU A 140 23.13 -17.10 6.00
N GLN A 141 23.46 -15.93 6.54
CA GLN A 141 23.75 -15.77 7.98
C GLN A 141 22.54 -16.18 8.84
N ALA A 142 21.34 -15.75 8.47
CA ALA A 142 20.12 -16.15 9.17
C ALA A 142 19.91 -17.69 9.09
N SER A 143 20.11 -18.29 7.92
CA SER A 143 19.99 -19.74 7.72
C SER A 143 20.98 -20.52 8.60
N GLU A 144 22.25 -20.08 8.65
CA GLU A 144 23.28 -20.73 9.47
C GLU A 144 22.91 -20.71 10.95
N LEU A 145 22.47 -19.57 11.46
CA LEU A 145 22.05 -19.44 12.86
C LEU A 145 20.84 -20.33 13.20
N THR A 146 19.99 -20.67 12.23
CA THR A 146 18.80 -21.51 12.49
C THR A 146 19.08 -23.00 12.50
N LYS A 147 20.26 -23.46 12.08
CA LYS A 147 20.56 -24.89 12.05
C LYS A 147 20.36 -25.60 13.39
N HIS A 148 20.65 -24.91 14.46
CA HIS A 148 20.59 -25.42 15.83
C HIS A 148 19.27 -25.14 16.57
N PHE A 149 18.28 -24.52 15.87
CA PHE A 149 17.00 -24.18 16.48
C PHE A 149 15.86 -25.05 15.93
N PRO A 150 14.94 -25.51 16.79
CA PRO A 150 13.77 -26.28 16.36
C PRO A 150 12.63 -25.38 15.83
N ASN A 151 12.92 -24.20 15.26
CA ASN A 151 11.91 -23.29 14.76
C ASN A 151 11.71 -23.45 13.25
N ASN A 152 10.81 -24.37 12.90
CA ASN A 152 10.52 -24.68 11.49
C ASN A 152 9.94 -23.48 10.73
N MET A 153 9.15 -22.63 11.36
CA MET A 153 8.56 -21.45 10.70
C MET A 153 9.66 -20.45 10.26
N LEU A 154 10.66 -20.17 11.12
CA LEU A 154 11.78 -19.31 10.74
C LEU A 154 12.59 -19.93 9.59
N LYS A 155 12.86 -21.23 9.66
CA LYS A 155 13.55 -21.95 8.58
C LYS A 155 12.78 -21.85 7.27
N ALA A 156 11.46 -22.08 7.30
CA ALA A 156 10.59 -21.96 6.14
C ALA A 156 10.62 -20.54 5.54
N ASN A 157 10.54 -19.51 6.38
CA ASN A 157 10.55 -18.12 5.92
C ASN A 157 11.89 -17.73 5.27
N ILE A 158 13.01 -18.16 5.85
CA ILE A 158 14.35 -17.90 5.28
C ILE A 158 14.52 -18.64 3.95
N ALA A 159 14.13 -19.90 3.88
CA ALA A 159 14.19 -20.69 2.65
C ALA A 159 13.29 -20.08 1.56
N SER A 160 12.09 -19.56 1.92
CA SER A 160 11.24 -18.83 0.99
C SER A 160 11.93 -17.58 0.43
N SER A 161 12.56 -16.77 1.30
CA SER A 161 13.29 -15.58 0.88
C SER A 161 14.49 -15.90 0.00
N LEU A 162 15.24 -16.97 0.32
CA LEU A 162 16.36 -17.44 -0.52
C LEU A 162 15.87 -17.93 -1.88
N SER A 163 14.76 -18.68 -1.93
CA SER A 163 14.15 -19.10 -3.20
C SER A 163 13.75 -17.91 -4.06
N ALA A 164 13.10 -16.90 -3.46
CA ALA A 164 12.72 -15.68 -4.16
C ALA A 164 13.94 -14.89 -4.67
N LEU A 165 14.99 -14.79 -3.87
CA LEU A 165 16.25 -14.15 -4.24
C LEU A 165 16.88 -14.84 -5.46
N TYR A 166 17.08 -16.14 -5.38
CA TYR A 166 17.71 -16.90 -6.46
C TYR A 166 16.85 -16.94 -7.73
N SER A 167 15.52 -16.91 -7.58
CA SER A 167 14.61 -16.74 -8.71
C SER A 167 14.83 -15.38 -9.42
N ARG A 168 15.00 -14.28 -8.66
CA ARG A 168 15.32 -12.96 -9.22
C ARG A 168 16.72 -12.88 -9.83
N MET A 169 17.67 -13.65 -9.29
CA MET A 169 19.03 -13.78 -9.84
C MET A 169 19.12 -14.74 -11.03
N GLN A 170 18.00 -15.34 -11.47
CA GLN A 170 17.92 -16.34 -12.54
C GLN A 170 18.73 -17.63 -12.26
N LYS A 171 18.97 -17.93 -11.00
CA LYS A 171 19.62 -19.15 -10.52
C LYS A 171 18.56 -20.21 -10.20
N GLY A 172 17.99 -20.83 -11.23
CA GLY A 172 16.82 -21.70 -11.11
C GLY A 172 17.04 -22.93 -10.25
N LYS A 173 18.23 -23.56 -10.30
CA LYS A 173 18.55 -24.75 -9.49
C LYS A 173 18.53 -24.43 -8.01
N GLU A 174 19.15 -23.34 -7.61
CA GLU A 174 19.21 -22.86 -6.24
C GLU A 174 17.81 -22.43 -5.76
N ALA A 175 17.04 -21.76 -6.62
CA ALA A 175 15.67 -21.38 -6.31
C ALA A 175 14.79 -22.60 -5.99
N ILE A 176 14.88 -23.65 -6.81
CA ILE A 176 14.15 -24.92 -6.58
C ILE A 176 14.61 -25.59 -5.29
N LYS A 177 15.94 -25.64 -5.04
CA LYS A 177 16.49 -26.20 -3.81
C LYS A 177 15.83 -25.58 -2.58
N TYR A 178 15.85 -24.24 -2.49
CA TYR A 178 15.31 -23.53 -1.34
C TYR A 178 13.78 -23.54 -1.28
N ALA A 179 13.09 -23.60 -2.42
CA ALA A 179 11.65 -23.81 -2.43
C ALA A 179 11.25 -25.18 -1.86
N LYS A 180 12.00 -26.23 -2.18
CA LYS A 180 11.81 -27.56 -1.56
C LYS A 180 12.13 -27.54 -0.08
N GLU A 181 13.21 -26.89 0.33
CA GLU A 181 13.57 -26.73 1.73
C GLU A 181 12.49 -25.98 2.51
N ASN A 182 11.92 -24.87 1.95
CA ASN A 182 10.77 -24.21 2.55
C ASN A 182 9.65 -25.20 2.82
N PHE A 183 9.26 -26.00 1.82
CA PHE A 183 8.15 -26.93 1.93
C PHE A 183 8.37 -27.99 3.01
N THR A 184 9.61 -28.49 3.20
CA THR A 184 9.94 -29.47 4.25
C THR A 184 9.78 -28.91 5.66
N HIS A 185 9.84 -27.60 5.82
CA HIS A 185 9.69 -26.93 7.12
C HIS A 185 8.27 -26.44 7.40
N LEU A 186 7.34 -26.55 6.44
CA LEU A 186 5.94 -26.21 6.68
C LEU A 186 5.27 -27.27 7.52
N THR A 187 4.85 -26.90 8.73
CA THR A 187 4.09 -27.76 9.67
C THR A 187 2.59 -27.48 9.63
N ASP A 188 2.20 -26.31 9.17
CA ASP A 188 0.82 -25.87 9.04
C ASP A 188 0.33 -26.13 7.60
N THR A 189 -0.68 -26.98 7.45
CA THR A 189 -1.27 -27.34 6.16
C THR A 189 -1.92 -26.17 5.45
N THR A 190 -2.35 -25.13 6.18
CA THR A 190 -2.92 -23.91 5.59
C THR A 190 -1.90 -23.15 4.75
N LEU A 191 -0.61 -23.33 5.02
CA LEU A 191 0.49 -22.70 4.29
C LEU A 191 0.95 -23.49 3.06
N TYR A 192 0.45 -24.72 2.86
CA TYR A 192 0.91 -25.57 1.74
C TYR A 192 0.63 -24.93 0.38
N ALA A 193 -0.48 -24.24 0.20
CA ALA A 193 -0.78 -23.55 -1.05
C ALA A 193 0.29 -22.50 -1.39
N LYS A 194 0.76 -21.74 -0.40
CA LYS A 194 1.86 -20.78 -0.57
C LYS A 194 3.17 -21.49 -0.88
N GLY A 195 3.43 -22.61 -0.23
CA GLY A 195 4.59 -23.46 -0.52
C GLY A 195 4.58 -24.02 -1.94
N TYR A 196 3.42 -24.46 -2.44
CA TYR A 196 3.26 -24.90 -3.83
C TYR A 196 3.41 -23.74 -4.82
N LEU A 197 2.88 -22.55 -4.51
CA LEU A 197 3.09 -21.36 -5.33
C LEU A 197 4.58 -21.02 -5.43
N LEU A 198 5.32 -21.06 -4.31
CA LEU A 198 6.77 -20.84 -4.28
C LEU A 198 7.53 -21.87 -5.12
N LEU A 199 7.17 -23.16 -5.01
CA LEU A 199 7.74 -24.21 -5.85
C LEU A 199 7.45 -23.96 -7.32
N GLY A 200 6.21 -23.65 -7.66
CA GLY A 200 5.82 -23.29 -9.02
C GLY A 200 6.62 -22.13 -9.58
N ASP A 201 6.79 -21.05 -8.80
CA ASP A 201 7.62 -19.89 -9.20
C ASP A 201 9.08 -20.27 -9.43
N ALA A 202 9.67 -21.11 -8.58
CA ALA A 202 11.04 -21.55 -8.74
C ALA A 202 11.23 -22.41 -10.02
N TYR A 203 10.32 -23.35 -10.28
CA TYR A 203 10.31 -24.13 -11.52
C TYR A 203 10.04 -23.26 -12.75
N TYR A 204 9.13 -22.31 -12.67
CA TYR A 204 8.86 -21.35 -13.75
C TYR A 204 10.10 -20.53 -14.12
N LYS A 205 10.83 -20.03 -13.11
CA LYS A 205 12.09 -19.28 -13.33
C LYS A 205 13.20 -20.16 -13.86
N ALA A 206 13.18 -21.45 -13.56
CA ALA A 206 14.07 -22.43 -14.16
C ALA A 206 13.63 -22.89 -15.57
N GLN A 207 12.56 -22.31 -16.12
CA GLN A 207 11.96 -22.65 -17.42
C GLN A 207 11.42 -24.10 -17.52
N LEU A 208 11.16 -24.73 -16.39
CA LEU A 208 10.56 -26.06 -16.28
C LEU A 208 9.05 -25.94 -16.15
N TYR A 209 8.40 -25.54 -17.26
CA TYR A 209 6.99 -25.09 -17.27
C TYR A 209 6.00 -26.17 -16.86
N ASP A 210 6.20 -27.44 -17.26
CA ASP A 210 5.31 -28.55 -16.88
C ASP A 210 5.32 -28.76 -15.35
N SER A 211 6.49 -28.74 -14.75
CA SER A 211 6.64 -28.85 -13.29
C SER A 211 6.03 -27.62 -12.60
N ALA A 212 6.25 -26.42 -13.16
CA ALA A 212 5.66 -25.19 -12.64
C ALA A 212 4.14 -25.26 -12.64
N GLN A 213 3.53 -25.65 -13.75
CA GLN A 213 2.09 -25.81 -13.90
C GLN A 213 1.51 -26.83 -12.90
N PHE A 214 2.19 -27.96 -12.71
CA PHE A 214 1.79 -28.96 -11.72
C PHE A 214 1.72 -28.39 -10.31
N TYR A 215 2.73 -27.62 -9.86
CA TYR A 215 2.73 -27.01 -8.53
C TYR A 215 1.75 -25.84 -8.44
N PHE A 216 1.56 -25.04 -9.49
CA PHE A 216 0.55 -23.98 -9.51
C PHE A 216 -0.86 -24.55 -9.39
N ASN A 217 -1.17 -25.66 -10.07
CA ASN A 217 -2.46 -26.31 -9.91
C ASN A 217 -2.70 -26.79 -8.46
N LYS A 218 -1.66 -27.30 -7.79
CA LYS A 218 -1.75 -27.61 -6.36
C LYS A 218 -1.96 -26.38 -5.49
N ALA A 219 -1.37 -25.24 -5.84
CA ALA A 219 -1.52 -23.98 -5.10
C ALA A 219 -2.92 -23.39 -5.16
N LEU A 220 -3.75 -23.77 -6.16
CA LEU A 220 -5.15 -23.33 -6.26
C LEU A 220 -6.06 -23.91 -5.17
N HIS A 221 -5.65 -25.01 -4.50
CA HIS A 221 -6.40 -25.59 -3.39
C HIS A 221 -6.25 -24.78 -2.10
N THR A 222 -6.78 -23.57 -2.09
CA THR A 222 -6.79 -22.64 -0.95
C THR A 222 -8.04 -21.78 -0.96
N GLN A 223 -8.39 -21.21 0.19
CA GLN A 223 -9.43 -20.18 0.29
C GLN A 223 -8.84 -18.75 0.22
N GLU A 224 -7.52 -18.62 0.20
CA GLU A 224 -6.84 -17.33 0.20
C GLU A 224 -6.85 -16.69 -1.20
N TYR A 225 -7.59 -15.62 -1.37
CA TYR A 225 -7.75 -14.94 -2.66
C TYR A 225 -6.44 -14.45 -3.27
N VAL A 226 -5.52 -13.93 -2.44
CA VAL A 226 -4.21 -13.44 -2.93
C VAL A 226 -3.38 -14.57 -3.54
N THR A 227 -3.34 -15.73 -2.88
CA THR A 227 -2.62 -16.91 -3.40
C THR A 227 -3.25 -17.41 -4.69
N LYS A 228 -4.59 -17.47 -4.79
CA LYS A 228 -5.29 -17.83 -6.04
C LYS A 228 -4.97 -16.84 -7.15
N ALA A 229 -5.09 -15.54 -6.90
CA ALA A 229 -4.79 -14.52 -7.89
C ALA A 229 -3.36 -14.66 -8.44
N ASN A 230 -2.37 -14.72 -7.55
CA ASN A 230 -0.97 -14.89 -7.96
C ASN A 230 -0.76 -16.17 -8.78
N THR A 231 -1.43 -17.24 -8.41
CA THR A 231 -1.33 -18.53 -9.12
C THR A 231 -1.93 -18.44 -10.52
N TYR A 232 -3.11 -17.84 -10.68
CA TYR A 232 -3.74 -17.65 -12.00
C TYR A 232 -2.89 -16.75 -12.90
N MET A 233 -2.29 -15.70 -12.37
CA MET A 233 -1.35 -14.86 -13.12
C MET A 233 -0.17 -15.68 -13.69
N ARG A 234 0.39 -16.60 -12.91
CA ARG A 234 1.50 -17.45 -13.34
C ARG A 234 1.08 -18.50 -14.37
N LEU A 235 -0.10 -19.09 -14.20
CA LEU A 235 -0.66 -20.02 -15.18
C LEU A 235 -0.95 -19.31 -16.50
N ALA A 236 -1.49 -18.08 -16.46
CA ALA A 236 -1.68 -17.26 -17.66
C ALA A 236 -0.37 -16.98 -18.39
N ASP A 237 0.70 -16.64 -17.65
CA ASP A 237 2.02 -16.47 -18.25
C ASP A 237 2.54 -17.74 -18.95
N ILE A 238 2.30 -18.92 -18.37
CA ILE A 238 2.68 -20.22 -18.99
C ILE A 238 1.84 -20.45 -20.25
N ALA A 239 0.53 -20.27 -20.19
CA ALA A 239 -0.36 -20.44 -21.33
C ALA A 239 0.05 -19.54 -22.49
N LYS A 240 0.35 -18.26 -22.19
CA LYS A 240 0.83 -17.29 -23.18
C LYS A 240 2.14 -17.73 -23.85
N LYS A 241 3.10 -18.25 -23.08
CA LYS A 241 4.37 -18.78 -23.61
C LYS A 241 4.18 -20.03 -24.46
N SER A 242 3.14 -20.79 -24.19
CA SER A 242 2.76 -22.00 -24.93
C SER A 242 1.85 -21.68 -26.14
N ASN A 243 1.68 -20.40 -26.52
CA ASN A 243 0.78 -19.93 -27.57
C ASN A 243 -0.70 -20.33 -27.42
N LYS A 244 -1.13 -20.61 -26.19
CA LYS A 244 -2.52 -20.94 -25.85
C LYS A 244 -3.26 -19.65 -25.43
N LEU A 245 -3.58 -18.80 -26.40
CA LEU A 245 -4.05 -17.44 -26.14
C LEU A 245 -5.41 -17.43 -25.43
N GLU A 246 -6.35 -18.28 -25.82
CA GLU A 246 -7.69 -18.36 -25.20
C GLU A 246 -7.58 -18.79 -23.73
N GLU A 247 -6.76 -19.82 -23.43
CA GLU A 247 -6.49 -20.27 -22.06
C GLU A 247 -5.87 -19.15 -21.24
N SER A 248 -4.91 -18.39 -21.81
CA SER A 248 -4.27 -17.26 -21.15
C SER A 248 -5.28 -16.17 -20.79
N LEU A 249 -6.19 -15.81 -21.71
CA LEU A 249 -7.21 -14.78 -21.47
C LEU A 249 -8.19 -15.19 -20.37
N GLU A 250 -8.60 -16.46 -20.34
CA GLU A 250 -9.49 -16.95 -19.27
C GLU A 250 -8.79 -16.92 -17.91
N LEU A 251 -7.52 -17.33 -17.84
CA LEU A 251 -6.72 -17.28 -16.61
C LEU A 251 -6.46 -15.83 -16.15
N GLU A 252 -6.29 -14.87 -17.06
CA GLU A 252 -6.19 -13.45 -16.75
C GLU A 252 -7.51 -12.88 -16.17
N ARG A 253 -8.66 -13.34 -16.65
CA ARG A 253 -9.98 -13.01 -16.08
C ARG A 253 -10.11 -13.53 -14.65
N LEU A 254 -9.72 -14.78 -14.42
CA LEU A 254 -9.71 -15.35 -13.07
C LEU A 254 -8.76 -14.61 -12.13
N TYR A 255 -7.55 -14.26 -12.61
CA TYR A 255 -6.62 -13.41 -11.87
C TYR A 255 -7.29 -12.10 -11.43
N SER A 256 -7.93 -11.38 -12.36
CA SER A 256 -8.60 -10.11 -12.06
C SER A 256 -9.74 -10.30 -11.04
N ALA A 257 -10.57 -11.30 -11.19
CA ALA A 257 -11.68 -11.58 -10.29
C ALA A 257 -11.21 -11.88 -8.85
N TYR A 258 -10.16 -12.69 -8.70
CA TYR A 258 -9.59 -12.99 -7.37
C TYR A 258 -8.81 -11.81 -6.78
N GLN A 259 -8.19 -10.97 -7.59
CA GLN A 259 -7.55 -9.74 -7.15
C GLN A 259 -8.57 -8.73 -6.61
N ASP A 260 -9.70 -8.57 -7.30
CA ASP A 260 -10.81 -7.72 -6.85
C ASP A 260 -11.42 -8.26 -5.55
N SER A 261 -11.57 -9.59 -5.43
CA SER A 261 -12.05 -10.23 -4.21
C SER A 261 -11.10 -10.00 -3.02
N ALA A 262 -9.80 -10.10 -3.23
CA ALA A 262 -8.79 -9.81 -2.21
C ALA A 262 -8.81 -8.32 -1.80
N TYR A 263 -8.98 -7.42 -2.76
CA TYR A 263 -9.09 -5.98 -2.51
C TYR A 263 -10.36 -5.66 -1.71
N ASN A 264 -11.52 -6.22 -2.09
CA ASN A 264 -12.78 -6.02 -1.40
C ASN A 264 -12.75 -6.58 0.02
N GLN A 265 -12.10 -7.72 0.25
CA GLN A 265 -11.89 -8.27 1.59
C GLN A 265 -11.07 -7.31 2.46
N ASN A 266 -10.02 -6.72 1.93
CA ASN A 266 -9.22 -5.73 2.63
C ASN A 266 -10.01 -4.44 2.91
N LEU A 267 -10.83 -3.97 1.96
CA LEU A 267 -11.72 -2.82 2.17
C LEU A 267 -12.78 -3.09 3.24
N TYR A 268 -13.36 -4.29 3.28
CA TYR A 268 -14.32 -4.67 4.32
C TYR A 268 -13.66 -4.63 5.70
N ILE A 269 -12.45 -5.18 5.84
CA ILE A 269 -11.68 -5.13 7.09
C ILE A 269 -11.39 -3.67 7.47
N LEU A 270 -10.97 -2.83 6.52
CA LEU A 270 -10.74 -1.40 6.75
C LEU A 270 -12.02 -0.67 7.15
N SER A 271 -13.14 -0.92 6.47
CA SER A 271 -14.42 -0.26 6.78
C SER A 271 -14.96 -0.63 8.15
N THR A 272 -14.80 -1.87 8.59
CA THR A 272 -15.18 -2.32 9.92
C THR A 272 -14.26 -1.78 11.02
N SER A 273 -13.00 -1.50 10.70
CA SER A 273 -12.02 -0.92 11.64
C SER A 273 -12.15 0.61 11.77
N THR A 274 -12.64 1.31 10.75
CA THR A 274 -12.76 2.79 10.75
C THR A 274 -13.95 3.32 11.54
N PHE A 275 -14.90 2.48 11.97
CA PHE A 275 -16.00 2.90 12.85
C PHE A 275 -15.55 3.30 14.27
N TYR A 276 -14.29 3.05 14.62
CA TYR A 276 -13.68 3.51 15.86
C TYR A 276 -12.57 4.53 15.55
N SER A 277 -12.95 5.76 15.27
CA SER A 277 -12.05 6.90 15.44
C SER A 277 -11.86 7.08 16.96
N PRO A 278 -10.69 6.79 17.53
CA PRO A 278 -10.43 7.17 18.91
C PRO A 278 -10.44 8.70 18.92
N THR A 279 -11.42 9.30 19.60
CA THR A 279 -11.30 10.70 20.02
C THR A 279 -9.93 10.81 20.71
N PRO A 280 -9.09 11.74 20.27
CA PRO A 280 -7.79 11.92 20.91
C PRO A 280 -8.06 12.10 22.41
N PRO A 281 -7.29 11.43 23.29
CA PRO A 281 -7.45 11.61 24.71
C PRO A 281 -7.34 13.11 24.97
N GLN A 282 -8.38 13.69 25.59
CA GLN A 282 -8.29 15.00 26.16
C GLN A 282 -7.25 14.88 27.29
N TYR A 283 -6.02 15.25 27.00
CA TYR A 283 -4.98 15.40 28.00
C TYR A 283 -5.44 16.49 28.99
N ARG A 284 -6.07 16.08 30.08
CA ARG A 284 -6.04 16.89 31.30
C ARG A 284 -4.67 16.67 31.92
N ALA A 285 -3.71 17.43 31.43
CA ALA A 285 -2.50 17.65 32.18
C ALA A 285 -2.88 18.57 33.36
N ASP A 286 -2.88 18.05 34.58
CA ASP A 286 -2.84 18.88 35.77
C ASP A 286 -1.49 19.58 35.82
N PHE A 287 -1.39 20.67 35.08
CA PHE A 287 -0.23 21.56 35.17
C PHE A 287 -0.40 22.49 36.37
N PRO A 288 0.65 22.77 37.15
CA PRO A 288 0.59 23.73 38.25
C PRO A 288 0.24 25.13 37.67
N VAL A 289 -0.98 25.52 37.90
CA VAL A 289 -1.70 26.64 37.25
C VAL A 289 -0.98 28.01 37.43
N LYS A 290 -0.10 28.18 38.41
CA LYS A 290 0.45 29.49 38.76
C LYS A 290 1.58 30.05 37.87
N ARG A 291 2.25 29.24 37.06
CA ARG A 291 3.29 29.74 36.13
C ARG A 291 2.82 29.88 34.68
N TRP A 292 1.72 29.24 34.31
CA TRP A 292 1.23 29.21 32.92
C TRP A 292 0.25 30.34 32.58
N VAL A 293 -0.41 30.93 33.57
CA VAL A 293 -1.34 32.06 33.35
C VAL A 293 -0.61 33.25 32.71
N LEU A 294 0.66 33.47 33.07
CA LEU A 294 1.48 34.55 32.51
C LEU A 294 1.90 34.25 31.04
N TYR A 295 2.21 33.00 30.70
CA TYR A 295 2.55 32.62 29.33
C TYR A 295 1.33 32.58 28.44
N ILE A 296 0.18 32.14 28.97
CA ILE A 296 -1.11 32.11 28.23
C ILE A 296 -1.55 33.52 27.89
N SER A 297 -1.40 34.51 28.82
CA SER A 297 -1.79 35.88 28.51
C SER A 297 -0.88 36.53 27.45
N ILE A 298 0.41 36.23 27.43
CA ILE A 298 1.33 36.68 26.38
C ILE A 298 1.02 35.99 25.05
N CYS A 299 0.73 34.67 25.06
CA CYS A 299 0.34 33.94 23.85
C CYS A 299 -1.00 34.42 23.29
N ILE A 300 -1.97 34.77 24.15
CA ILE A 300 -3.27 35.34 23.73
C ILE A 300 -3.07 36.71 23.06
N LEU A 301 -2.18 37.57 23.58
CA LEU A 301 -1.84 38.86 22.96
C LEU A 301 -1.14 38.69 21.61
N ILE A 302 -0.23 37.73 21.51
CA ILE A 302 0.47 37.41 20.24
C ILE A 302 -0.50 36.77 19.23
N ILE A 303 -1.35 35.84 19.66
CA ILE A 303 -2.39 35.22 18.80
C ILE A 303 -3.46 36.24 18.42
N GLY A 304 -3.88 37.12 19.33
CA GLY A 304 -4.82 38.19 19.08
C GLY A 304 -4.30 39.19 18.03
N SER A 305 -3.04 39.61 18.15
CA SER A 305 -2.40 40.45 17.15
C SER A 305 -2.22 39.75 15.80
N TYR A 306 -1.86 38.46 15.80
CA TYR A 306 -1.74 37.64 14.60
C TYR A 306 -3.12 37.44 13.93
N LEU A 307 -4.16 37.14 14.71
CA LEU A 307 -5.52 36.98 14.20
C LEU A 307 -6.09 38.29 13.68
N PHE A 308 -5.78 39.43 14.30
CA PHE A 308 -6.15 40.74 13.83
C PHE A 308 -5.47 41.10 12.50
N ILE A 309 -4.19 40.83 12.38
CA ILE A 309 -3.42 40.99 11.11
C ILE A 309 -3.96 40.02 10.05
N ARG A 310 -4.29 38.79 10.43
CA ARG A 310 -4.87 37.78 9.56
C ARG A 310 -6.29 38.16 9.13
N GLN A 311 -7.17 38.64 10.02
CA GLN A 311 -8.49 39.15 9.67
C GLN A 311 -8.43 40.38 8.75
N TYR A 312 -7.46 41.29 9.00
CA TYR A 312 -7.24 42.44 8.13
C TYR A 312 -6.79 42.02 6.73
N LYS A 313 -5.89 41.03 6.63
CA LYS A 313 -5.50 40.39 5.35
C LYS A 313 -6.68 39.59 4.74
N TYR A 314 -7.47 38.89 5.55
CA TYR A 314 -8.63 38.12 5.07
C TYR A 314 -9.76 39.03 4.56
N LYS A 315 -10.05 40.14 5.20
CA LYS A 315 -11.03 41.15 4.67
C LYS A 315 -10.60 41.70 3.32
N LYS A 316 -9.29 41.85 3.10
CA LYS A 316 -8.75 42.30 1.81
C LYS A 316 -8.76 41.20 0.73
N VAL A 317 -8.76 39.91 1.12
CA VAL A 317 -8.83 38.74 0.24
C VAL A 317 -10.28 38.28 0.06
N SER A 318 -11.14 38.40 1.08
CA SER A 318 -12.56 38.00 1.03
C SER A 318 -13.41 38.87 0.09
N SER A 319 -13.03 40.13 -0.14
CA SER A 319 -13.70 40.93 -1.18
C SER A 319 -13.40 40.46 -2.60
N LYS A 320 -12.35 39.61 -2.77
CA LYS A 320 -12.02 38.92 -4.04
C LYS A 320 -12.59 37.50 -4.16
N LYS A 321 -13.10 36.91 -3.08
CA LYS A 321 -13.52 35.50 -3.04
C LYS A 321 -15.01 35.26 -3.27
N ASN A 322 -15.83 36.30 -3.32
CA ASN A 322 -17.27 36.21 -3.54
C ASN A 322 -17.70 36.15 -5.02
N SER A 323 -16.79 35.84 -5.94
CA SER A 323 -17.12 35.62 -7.35
C SER A 323 -16.69 34.27 -7.91
N ILE A 324 -16.36 33.31 -7.08
CA ILE A 324 -16.15 31.91 -7.56
C ILE A 324 -17.52 31.22 -7.40
N ARG A 325 -18.36 31.28 -8.44
CA ARG A 325 -19.47 30.36 -8.64
C ARG A 325 -18.80 28.97 -8.79
N THR A 326 -19.02 28.07 -7.83
CA THR A 326 -18.77 26.64 -8.03
C THR A 326 -19.67 26.18 -9.16
N MET A 327 -19.07 25.82 -10.28
CA MET A 327 -19.77 25.26 -11.41
C MET A 327 -20.13 23.83 -11.06
N GLU A 328 -21.40 23.54 -10.78
CA GLU A 328 -21.89 22.18 -10.57
C GLU A 328 -21.97 21.51 -11.93
N ILE A 329 -21.01 20.62 -12.23
CA ILE A 329 -20.91 19.93 -13.52
C ILE A 329 -21.77 18.67 -13.47
N ASP A 330 -22.82 18.62 -14.28
CA ASP A 330 -23.60 17.40 -14.49
C ASP A 330 -22.80 16.41 -15.37
N ILE A 331 -22.09 15.50 -14.67
CA ILE A 331 -21.17 14.52 -15.30
C ILE A 331 -21.92 13.57 -16.24
N GLU A 332 -23.13 13.16 -15.89
CA GLU A 332 -23.89 12.21 -16.71
C GLU A 332 -24.34 12.85 -18.03
N LYS A 333 -24.73 14.11 -17.99
CA LYS A 333 -25.05 14.88 -19.19
C LYS A 333 -23.82 15.07 -20.09
N VAL A 334 -22.68 15.39 -19.50
CA VAL A 334 -21.40 15.56 -20.24
C VAL A 334 -20.97 14.25 -20.87
N LYS A 335 -21.03 13.14 -20.17
CA LYS A 335 -20.75 11.79 -20.72
C LYS A 335 -21.65 11.47 -21.91
N GLY A 336 -22.97 11.68 -21.80
CA GLY A 336 -23.91 11.41 -22.87
C GLY A 336 -23.59 12.22 -24.13
N GLN A 337 -23.25 13.49 -23.99
CA GLN A 337 -22.91 14.36 -25.12
C GLN A 337 -21.55 14.01 -25.75
N LEU A 338 -20.57 13.57 -24.93
CA LEU A 338 -19.27 13.14 -25.43
C LEU A 338 -19.36 11.84 -26.27
N GLN A 339 -20.32 10.96 -26.00
CA GLN A 339 -20.50 9.70 -26.76
C GLN A 339 -20.76 9.93 -28.26
N GLU A 340 -21.27 11.08 -28.65
CA GLU A 340 -21.54 11.42 -30.05
C GLU A 340 -20.34 12.02 -30.76
N THR A 341 -19.27 12.37 -30.03
CA THR A 341 -18.12 13.08 -30.59
C THR A 341 -17.19 12.16 -31.40
N ALA A 342 -16.41 12.80 -32.28
CA ALA A 342 -15.42 12.09 -33.09
C ALA A 342 -14.32 11.43 -32.23
N PHE A 343 -13.93 12.08 -31.14
CA PHE A 343 -12.98 11.52 -30.19
C PHE A 343 -13.49 10.23 -29.55
N TYR A 344 -14.75 10.24 -29.06
CA TYR A 344 -15.33 9.08 -28.39
C TYR A 344 -15.46 7.89 -29.34
N LYS A 345 -15.94 8.13 -30.57
CA LYS A 345 -16.05 7.10 -31.63
C LYS A 345 -14.69 6.49 -31.95
N LYS A 346 -13.64 7.29 -32.01
CA LYS A 346 -12.26 6.82 -32.22
C LYS A 346 -11.75 6.02 -31.02
N ALA A 347 -11.99 6.48 -29.80
CA ALA A 347 -11.64 5.74 -28.58
C ALA A 347 -12.34 4.37 -28.51
N GLN A 348 -13.62 4.31 -28.90
CA GLN A 348 -14.38 3.06 -29.03
C GLN A 348 -13.81 2.13 -30.12
N SER A 349 -13.36 2.66 -31.24
CA SER A 349 -12.72 1.83 -32.27
C SER A 349 -11.42 1.20 -31.78
N ILE A 350 -10.65 1.90 -30.92
CA ILE A 350 -9.45 1.35 -30.29
C ILE A 350 -9.82 0.18 -29.37
N LEU A 351 -10.90 0.32 -28.58
CA LEU A 351 -11.40 -0.73 -27.68
C LEU A 351 -11.91 -1.95 -28.46
N ASN A 352 -12.68 -1.72 -29.50
CA ASN A 352 -13.24 -2.80 -30.33
C ASN A 352 -12.16 -3.57 -31.10
N HIS A 353 -11.12 -2.89 -31.57
CA HIS A 353 -9.99 -3.51 -32.29
C HIS A 353 -9.16 -4.45 -31.42
N GLN A 354 -9.23 -4.30 -30.10
CA GLN A 354 -8.56 -5.20 -29.18
C GLN A 354 -9.37 -6.47 -28.91
N ASN A 355 -10.68 -6.44 -29.17
CA ASN A 355 -11.59 -7.58 -29.00
C ASN A 355 -11.75 -8.41 -30.28
N ASP A 356 -11.32 -7.90 -31.43
CA ASP A 356 -11.40 -8.59 -32.73
C ASP A 356 -10.09 -9.36 -33.01
N THR A 357 -10.11 -10.66 -32.78
CA THR A 357 -8.99 -11.58 -33.02
C THR A 357 -8.75 -11.91 -34.49
N ASP A 358 -9.66 -11.51 -35.42
CA ASP A 358 -9.64 -11.88 -36.84
C ASP A 358 -9.16 -10.74 -37.79
N ALA A 359 -8.79 -9.57 -37.28
CA ALA A 359 -8.35 -8.47 -38.12
C ALA A 359 -6.92 -8.69 -38.64
N LYS A 360 -6.78 -9.41 -39.72
CA LYS A 360 -5.59 -9.38 -40.59
C LYS A 360 -5.46 -7.98 -41.19
N SER A 361 -4.33 -7.30 -40.84
CA SER A 361 -3.78 -6.13 -41.56
C SER A 361 -4.66 -4.89 -41.69
N THR A 362 -4.82 -4.13 -40.61
CA THR A 362 -4.99 -2.67 -40.66
C THR A 362 -4.20 -2.06 -39.49
N GLU A 363 -3.54 -0.92 -39.72
CA GLU A 363 -2.79 -0.21 -38.69
C GLU A 363 -3.66 -0.04 -37.43
N LYS A 364 -3.13 -0.45 -36.27
CA LYS A 364 -3.84 -0.30 -34.99
C LYS A 364 -4.19 1.17 -34.79
N PRO A 365 -5.46 1.53 -34.60
CA PRO A 365 -5.83 2.91 -34.33
C PRO A 365 -5.17 3.34 -32.99
N VAL A 366 -4.46 4.48 -33.02
CA VAL A 366 -3.80 5.06 -31.86
C VAL A 366 -4.23 6.51 -31.72
N LEU A 367 -4.36 6.98 -30.49
CA LEU A 367 -4.64 8.39 -30.21
C LEU A 367 -3.47 9.28 -30.64
N THR A 368 -3.75 10.24 -31.50
CA THR A 368 -2.80 11.26 -31.94
C THR A 368 -2.84 12.50 -31.04
N ASN A 369 -1.87 13.39 -31.20
CA ASN A 369 -1.91 14.69 -30.51
C ASN A 369 -3.10 15.55 -30.95
N ASP A 370 -3.59 15.39 -32.16
CA ASP A 370 -4.76 16.13 -32.66
C ASP A 370 -6.07 15.59 -32.05
N ASP A 371 -6.17 14.29 -31.79
CA ASP A 371 -7.28 13.71 -31.03
C ASP A 371 -7.32 14.27 -29.60
N GLN A 372 -6.15 14.45 -28.98
CA GLN A 372 -6.07 15.04 -27.64
C GLN A 372 -6.55 16.51 -27.62
N LYS A 373 -6.17 17.29 -28.63
CA LYS A 373 -6.64 18.66 -28.77
C LYS A 373 -8.14 18.72 -29.08
N SER A 374 -8.65 17.78 -29.89
CA SER A 374 -10.08 17.67 -30.20
C SER A 374 -10.90 17.42 -28.93
N LEU A 375 -10.51 16.44 -28.08
CA LEU A 375 -11.18 16.20 -26.82
C LEU A 375 -11.21 17.43 -25.92
N ILE A 376 -10.09 18.13 -25.78
CA ILE A 376 -10.01 19.35 -24.96
C ILE A 376 -10.95 20.42 -25.51
N LYS A 377 -11.05 20.57 -26.81
CA LYS A 377 -11.97 21.51 -27.46
C LYS A 377 -13.42 21.12 -27.24
N GLU A 378 -13.74 19.85 -27.41
CA GLU A 378 -15.09 19.29 -27.18
C GLU A 378 -15.54 19.48 -25.73
N ILE A 379 -14.66 19.20 -24.77
CA ILE A 379 -14.95 19.44 -23.34
C ILE A 379 -15.19 20.94 -23.05
N ASN A 380 -14.36 21.83 -23.61
CA ASN A 380 -14.57 23.27 -23.42
C ASN A 380 -15.83 23.81 -24.13
N CYS A 381 -16.32 23.13 -25.17
CA CYS A 381 -17.63 23.45 -25.76
C CYS A 381 -18.79 22.99 -24.88
N LEU A 382 -18.66 21.85 -24.21
CA LEU A 382 -19.69 21.30 -23.31
C LEU A 382 -19.69 21.97 -21.94
N ILE A 383 -18.52 22.30 -21.45
CA ILE A 383 -18.29 23.00 -20.17
C ILE A 383 -17.42 24.23 -20.47
N PRO A 384 -18.02 25.40 -20.72
CA PRO A 384 -17.29 26.60 -21.09
C PRO A 384 -16.15 26.92 -20.11
N GLU A 385 -14.98 27.22 -20.66
CA GLU A 385 -13.77 27.57 -19.89
C GLU A 385 -13.25 26.49 -18.90
N TYR A 386 -13.69 25.23 -19.00
CA TYR A 386 -13.30 24.15 -18.08
C TYR A 386 -11.78 24.06 -17.90
N THR A 387 -11.03 23.99 -19.00
CA THR A 387 -9.57 23.84 -18.91
C THR A 387 -8.88 25.10 -18.38
N SER A 388 -9.46 26.27 -18.61
CA SER A 388 -8.99 27.56 -18.04
C SER A 388 -9.19 27.59 -16.53
N HIS A 389 -10.33 27.10 -16.07
CA HIS A 389 -10.63 26.97 -14.64
C HIS A 389 -9.71 25.94 -13.96
N LEU A 390 -9.45 24.79 -14.59
CA LEU A 390 -8.48 23.80 -14.08
C LEU A 390 -7.08 24.42 -13.92
N ARG A 391 -6.59 25.16 -14.94
CA ARG A 391 -5.29 25.83 -14.86
C ARG A 391 -5.22 26.90 -13.81
N LYS A 392 -6.32 27.66 -13.63
CA LYS A 392 -6.41 28.73 -12.63
C LYS A 392 -6.38 28.18 -11.22
N ASN A 393 -7.13 27.09 -10.98
CA ASN A 393 -7.23 26.47 -9.65
C ASN A 393 -6.00 25.62 -9.34
N PHE A 394 -5.40 24.98 -10.36
CA PHE A 394 -4.26 24.06 -10.22
C PHE A 394 -3.13 24.42 -11.21
N PRO A 395 -2.36 25.49 -10.96
CA PRO A 395 -1.38 26.02 -11.92
C PRO A 395 -0.21 25.06 -12.22
N LEU A 396 -0.04 23.99 -11.46
CA LEU A 396 0.99 22.97 -11.67
C LEU A 396 0.61 21.90 -12.70
N LEU A 397 -0.63 21.91 -13.22
CA LEU A 397 -1.07 20.97 -14.25
C LEU A 397 -0.43 21.29 -15.60
N THR A 398 0.17 20.29 -16.22
CA THR A 398 0.68 20.35 -17.59
C THR A 398 -0.44 20.08 -18.61
N ASP A 399 -0.22 20.37 -19.90
CA ASP A 399 -1.17 20.04 -20.97
C ASP A 399 -1.53 18.56 -21.01
N LYS A 400 -0.57 17.69 -20.75
CA LYS A 400 -0.79 16.24 -20.63
C LYS A 400 -1.62 15.86 -19.41
N ASP A 401 -1.58 16.64 -18.33
CA ASP A 401 -2.41 16.42 -17.15
C ASP A 401 -3.82 16.94 -17.38
N ILE A 402 -3.98 18.07 -18.08
CA ILE A 402 -5.28 18.60 -18.51
C ILE A 402 -5.99 17.59 -19.41
N PHE A 403 -5.32 17.08 -20.43
CA PHE A 403 -5.87 16.01 -21.27
C PHE A 403 -6.28 14.78 -20.42
N PHE A 404 -5.45 14.38 -19.48
CA PHE A 404 -5.75 13.26 -18.58
C PHE A 404 -6.97 13.52 -17.69
N CYS A 405 -7.20 14.76 -17.26
CA CYS A 405 -8.43 15.15 -16.57
C CYS A 405 -9.64 15.09 -17.53
N CYS A 406 -9.51 15.62 -18.72
CA CYS A 406 -10.57 15.64 -19.73
C CYS A 406 -11.05 14.23 -20.12
N ILE A 407 -10.12 13.31 -20.36
CA ILE A 407 -10.48 11.94 -20.77
C ILE A 407 -11.22 11.17 -19.65
N HIS A 408 -11.02 11.54 -18.38
CA HIS A 408 -11.77 10.95 -17.27
C HIS A 408 -13.23 11.40 -17.20
N LEU A 409 -13.58 12.53 -17.81
CA LEU A 409 -14.97 12.98 -17.94
C LEU A 409 -15.75 12.21 -19.01
N SER A 410 -15.05 11.51 -19.90
CA SER A 410 -15.67 10.72 -20.97
C SER A 410 -16.35 9.43 -20.50
N GLY A 411 -16.19 9.07 -19.22
CA GLY A 411 -16.89 7.94 -18.61
C GLY A 411 -16.27 6.56 -18.84
N PHE A 412 -15.10 6.48 -19.48
CA PHE A 412 -14.38 5.22 -19.64
C PHE A 412 -13.89 4.67 -18.29
N SER A 413 -13.99 3.35 -18.11
CA SER A 413 -13.41 2.66 -16.96
C SER A 413 -11.88 2.74 -16.95
N ILE A 414 -11.25 2.44 -15.82
CA ILE A 414 -9.78 2.44 -15.71
C ILE A 414 -9.15 1.42 -16.67
N GLN A 415 -9.80 0.29 -16.89
CA GLN A 415 -9.34 -0.75 -17.81
C GLN A 415 -9.38 -0.23 -19.24
N GLU A 416 -10.50 0.34 -19.67
CA GLU A 416 -10.65 0.95 -20.99
C GLU A 416 -9.68 2.11 -21.21
N LEU A 417 -9.48 2.98 -20.22
CA LEU A 417 -8.46 4.04 -20.28
C LEU A 417 -7.05 3.47 -20.43
N GLY A 418 -6.76 2.33 -19.79
CA GLY A 418 -5.51 1.61 -19.97
C GLY A 418 -5.28 1.23 -21.42
N VAL A 419 -6.28 0.70 -22.07
CA VAL A 419 -6.27 0.33 -23.51
C VAL A 419 -6.13 1.56 -24.39
N ILE A 420 -6.99 2.55 -24.22
CA ILE A 420 -7.05 3.77 -25.03
C ILE A 420 -5.72 4.54 -24.98
N LEU A 421 -5.10 4.60 -23.80
CA LEU A 421 -3.85 5.31 -23.58
C LEU A 421 -2.60 4.42 -23.72
N SER A 422 -2.74 3.16 -24.09
CA SER A 422 -1.66 2.16 -24.16
C SER A 422 -0.86 2.10 -22.86
N ARG A 423 -1.56 2.04 -21.72
CA ARG A 423 -0.99 2.02 -20.35
C ARG A 423 -1.63 0.90 -19.54
N THR A 424 -0.92 0.42 -18.52
CA THR A 424 -1.50 -0.51 -17.56
C THR A 424 -2.49 0.20 -16.64
N PRO A 425 -3.57 -0.46 -16.17
CA PRO A 425 -4.51 0.10 -15.20
C PRO A 425 -3.81 0.66 -13.95
N ASN A 426 -2.79 -0.02 -13.45
CA ASN A 426 -1.97 0.43 -12.32
C ASN A 426 -1.22 1.74 -12.63
N SER A 427 -0.76 1.93 -13.88
CA SER A 427 -0.14 3.19 -14.31
C SER A 427 -1.16 4.34 -14.30
N ILE A 428 -2.43 4.07 -14.67
CA ILE A 428 -3.52 5.06 -14.61
C ILE A 428 -3.81 5.45 -13.15
N TYR A 429 -3.93 4.48 -12.24
CA TYR A 429 -4.10 4.76 -10.81
C TYR A 429 -2.96 5.58 -10.22
N LYS A 430 -1.71 5.20 -10.50
CA LYS A 430 -0.52 5.94 -10.04
C LYS A 430 -0.53 7.38 -10.56
N ARG A 431 -0.95 7.59 -11.81
CA ARG A 431 -1.02 8.94 -12.38
C ARG A 431 -2.11 9.79 -11.73
N ARG A 432 -3.32 9.23 -11.46
CA ARG A 432 -4.36 9.91 -10.69
C ARG A 432 -3.84 10.39 -9.34
N GLY A 433 -3.25 9.49 -8.55
CA GLY A 433 -2.68 9.81 -7.25
C GLY A 433 -1.57 10.88 -7.34
N SER A 434 -0.69 10.79 -8.36
CA SER A 434 0.35 11.80 -8.56
C SER A 434 -0.20 13.17 -8.95
N ILE A 435 -1.28 13.24 -9.72
CA ILE A 435 -1.94 14.51 -10.07
C ILE A 435 -2.60 15.11 -8.83
N LEU A 436 -3.36 14.33 -8.07
CA LEU A 436 -3.99 14.78 -6.82
C LEU A 436 -2.94 15.32 -5.84
N GLU A 437 -1.94 14.51 -5.50
CA GLU A 437 -0.97 14.85 -4.46
C GLU A 437 -0.01 15.96 -4.90
N LYS A 438 0.62 15.82 -6.08
CA LYS A 438 1.73 16.70 -6.49
C LYS A 438 1.31 17.94 -7.26
N LYS A 439 0.15 17.89 -7.92
CA LYS A 439 -0.31 18.98 -8.80
C LYS A 439 -1.50 19.74 -8.24
N MET A 440 -2.43 19.05 -7.57
CA MET A 440 -3.62 19.64 -6.98
C MET A 440 -3.49 19.87 -5.48
N GLN A 441 -2.46 19.30 -4.83
CA GLN A 441 -2.22 19.39 -3.37
C GLN A 441 -3.40 18.84 -2.55
N LEU A 442 -4.04 17.79 -3.06
CA LEU A 442 -5.12 17.04 -2.44
C LEU A 442 -4.61 15.69 -1.93
N ASP A 443 -5.41 14.97 -1.13
CA ASP A 443 -5.04 13.61 -0.73
C ASP A 443 -5.04 12.68 -1.97
N LYS A 444 -4.00 11.85 -2.11
CA LYS A 444 -3.88 10.88 -3.22
C LYS A 444 -5.04 9.89 -3.30
N ASN A 445 -5.77 9.70 -2.20
CA ASN A 445 -6.93 8.82 -2.08
C ASN A 445 -8.27 9.55 -2.31
N ASP A 446 -8.25 10.86 -2.53
CA ASP A 446 -9.46 11.61 -2.86
C ASP A 446 -10.09 11.12 -4.16
N ASN A 447 -11.40 11.30 -4.28
CA ASN A 447 -12.10 10.93 -5.50
C ASN A 447 -11.66 11.84 -6.65
N PHE A 448 -10.89 11.26 -7.60
CA PHE A 448 -10.31 12.00 -8.72
C PHE A 448 -11.36 12.72 -9.58
N ILE A 449 -12.49 12.07 -9.85
CA ILE A 449 -13.58 12.69 -10.62
C ILE A 449 -14.14 13.88 -9.85
N LYS A 450 -14.40 13.72 -8.55
CA LYS A 450 -14.89 14.81 -7.71
C LYS A 450 -13.91 15.99 -7.67
N ALA A 451 -12.61 15.71 -7.61
CA ALA A 451 -11.57 16.73 -7.58
C ALA A 451 -11.50 17.56 -8.88
N ILE A 452 -11.69 16.92 -10.04
CA ILE A 452 -11.66 17.60 -11.34
C ILE A 452 -13.01 18.23 -11.75
N THR A 453 -14.08 17.96 -11.03
CA THR A 453 -15.42 18.56 -11.26
C THR A 453 -15.81 19.61 -10.24
N ALA A 454 -15.12 19.70 -9.11
CA ALA A 454 -15.28 20.74 -8.10
C ALA A 454 -14.48 22.01 -8.47
N ILE A 455 -14.79 22.63 -9.63
CA ILE A 455 -14.01 23.73 -10.20
C ILE A 455 -14.76 25.04 -10.12
#